data_0ede5b3d47a2e38b41d035039fe131f0
#
_entry.id   0ede5b3d47a2e38b41d035039fe131f0
#
_cell.length_a   1.000
_cell.length_b   1.000
_cell.length_c   1.000
_cell.angle_alpha   90.00
_cell.angle_beta   90.00
_cell.angle_gamma   90.00
#
_symmetry.space_group_name_H-M   'P 1'
#
loop_
_entity.id
_entity.type
_entity.pdbx_description
1 polymer ?
#
loop_
_entity_poly.entity_id
_entity_poly.type
_entity_poly.pdbx_seq_one_letter_code
_entity_poly.pdbx_strand_id
1 'polypeptide(L)'
;NMGYGDTPSRILNYLAQRSESPINVISLTGGVNYYLPNTESNVFNARLHLIPCPLILSSSFIMEELKKETAIQRISKMALISDFTVVGIGGVDTNATIIKNSILTPDDYLLLKKQGAVGDILSHFIDINGNLIDTDLEKRLMSPALTDIEKYNNVVGVAGGPHKIEAIYAVLTGKYLDVLITDENTATAVLDLYQSKNNIDTERKDGALQ
;
A
#
# COMPACT_ATOMS: atom_id res chain seq x y z
N ASN A 1 0.67 7.95 -10.02
CA ASN A 1 1.11 7.85 -8.61
C ASN A 1 1.73 6.49 -8.34
N MET A 2 2.54 6.43 -7.29
CA MET A 2 3.16 5.17 -6.90
C MET A 2 3.29 5.09 -5.37
N GLY A 3 2.83 3.96 -4.81
CA GLY A 3 3.03 3.63 -3.41
C GLY A 3 4.42 3.04 -3.15
N TYR A 4 4.77 2.95 -1.86
CA TYR A 4 5.97 2.30 -1.38
C TYR A 4 5.90 0.78 -1.56
N GLY A 5 7.03 0.11 -1.86
CA GLY A 5 7.16 -1.34 -1.86
C GLY A 5 8.01 -1.90 -3.01
N ASP A 6 8.41 -3.17 -2.90
CA ASP A 6 9.23 -3.87 -3.89
C ASP A 6 8.56 -3.95 -5.26
N THR A 7 7.29 -4.34 -5.29
CA THR A 7 6.55 -4.49 -6.56
C THR A 7 6.37 -3.16 -7.27
N PRO A 8 5.89 -2.07 -6.62
CA PRO A 8 5.88 -0.75 -7.23
C PRO A 8 7.25 -0.29 -7.73
N SER A 9 8.32 -0.51 -6.97
CA SER A 9 9.68 -0.14 -7.37
C SER A 9 10.13 -0.87 -8.65
N ARG A 10 9.83 -2.17 -8.78
CA ARG A 10 10.13 -2.94 -10.00
C ARG A 10 9.34 -2.43 -11.19
N ILE A 11 8.06 -2.10 -11.01
CA ILE A 11 7.21 -1.53 -12.06
C ILE A 11 7.77 -0.18 -12.50
N LEU A 12 8.14 0.69 -11.56
CA LEU A 12 8.76 1.98 -11.87
C LEU A 12 10.01 1.82 -12.74
N ASN A 13 10.94 0.97 -12.31
CA ASN A 13 12.19 0.73 -13.06
C ASN A 13 11.91 0.16 -14.44
N TYR A 14 10.98 -0.79 -14.57
CA TYR A 14 10.60 -1.39 -15.85
C TYR A 14 10.01 -0.35 -16.80
N LEU A 15 9.07 0.47 -16.34
CA LEU A 15 8.45 1.51 -17.14
C LEU A 15 9.45 2.60 -17.53
N ALA A 16 10.26 3.07 -16.58
CA ALA A 16 11.25 4.11 -16.84
C ALA A 16 12.35 3.69 -17.84
N GLN A 17 12.64 2.39 -17.94
CA GLN A 17 13.62 1.87 -18.91
C GLN A 17 13.05 1.71 -20.32
N ARG A 18 11.74 1.57 -20.45
CA ARG A 18 11.06 1.25 -21.73
C ARG A 18 10.25 2.40 -22.31
N SER A 19 10.00 3.41 -21.52
CA SER A 19 9.24 4.57 -21.98
C SER A 19 10.05 5.39 -23.00
N GLU A 20 9.45 5.71 -24.15
CA GLU A 20 10.05 6.58 -25.16
C GLU A 20 10.09 8.04 -24.72
N SER A 21 9.16 8.44 -23.86
CA SER A 21 9.09 9.80 -23.30
C SER A 21 9.16 9.75 -21.76
N PRO A 22 9.68 10.77 -21.08
CA PRO A 22 9.74 10.81 -19.63
C PRO A 22 8.35 10.67 -19.01
N ILE A 23 8.16 9.67 -18.15
CA ILE A 23 6.96 9.52 -17.34
C ILE A 23 7.08 10.38 -16.06
N ASN A 24 5.98 10.99 -15.60
CA ASN A 24 5.95 11.66 -14.30
C ASN A 24 5.49 10.67 -13.25
N VAL A 25 6.27 10.52 -12.19
CA VAL A 25 5.98 9.61 -11.08
C VAL A 25 5.93 10.40 -9.80
N ILE A 26 4.80 10.35 -9.12
CA ILE A 26 4.54 11.04 -7.86
C ILE A 26 4.50 10.01 -6.75
N SER A 27 5.34 10.16 -5.70
CA SER A 27 5.25 9.32 -4.52
C SER A 27 4.02 9.67 -3.70
N LEU A 28 3.27 8.65 -3.28
CA LEU A 28 2.17 8.82 -2.33
C LEU A 28 2.66 8.82 -0.89
N THR A 29 3.82 8.24 -0.64
CA THR A 29 4.36 8.09 0.72
C THR A 29 5.71 8.77 0.86
N GLY A 30 6.12 9.04 2.09
CA GLY A 30 7.51 9.32 2.43
C GLY A 30 8.44 8.15 2.07
N GLY A 31 9.74 8.28 2.36
CA GLY A 31 10.73 7.24 2.08
C GLY A 31 11.40 7.39 0.70
N VAL A 32 11.99 8.54 0.44
CA VAL A 32 12.61 8.92 -0.85
C VAL A 32 13.51 7.83 -1.44
N ASN A 33 14.33 7.19 -0.62
CA ASN A 33 15.32 6.21 -1.08
C ASN A 33 14.71 5.00 -1.80
N TYR A 34 13.43 4.70 -1.55
CA TYR A 34 12.75 3.54 -2.13
C TYR A 34 12.21 3.77 -3.54
N TYR A 35 12.20 5.03 -3.98
CA TYR A 35 11.79 5.42 -5.32
C TYR A 35 12.97 5.71 -6.24
N LEU A 36 14.20 5.68 -5.73
CA LEU A 36 15.38 5.94 -6.52
C LEU A 36 15.64 4.78 -7.50
N PRO A 37 16.16 5.09 -8.70
CA PRO A 37 16.46 4.07 -9.69
C PRO A 37 17.52 3.09 -9.18
N ASN A 38 17.39 1.83 -9.58
CA ASN A 38 18.48 0.88 -9.40
C ASN A 38 19.65 1.30 -10.30
N THR A 39 20.84 1.47 -9.73
CA THR A 39 22.03 2.04 -10.40
C THR A 39 22.60 1.18 -11.54
N GLU A 40 22.08 -0.02 -11.77
CA GLU A 40 22.55 -0.92 -12.81
C GLU A 40 22.04 -0.55 -14.23
N SER A 41 21.10 0.38 -14.35
CA SER A 41 20.53 0.78 -15.64
C SER A 41 21.03 2.16 -16.06
N ASN A 42 21.57 2.27 -17.28
CA ASN A 42 21.97 3.52 -17.90
C ASN A 42 20.79 4.35 -18.45
N VAL A 43 19.58 3.80 -18.46
CA VAL A 43 18.37 4.46 -18.97
C VAL A 43 17.32 4.49 -17.87
N PHE A 44 16.96 5.70 -17.46
CA PHE A 44 15.86 5.94 -16.51
C PHE A 44 15.07 7.15 -16.98
N ASN A 45 14.02 6.90 -17.76
CA ASN A 45 13.21 7.94 -18.38
C ASN A 45 11.97 8.28 -17.52
N ALA A 46 12.19 8.72 -16.29
CA ALA A 46 11.14 9.18 -15.39
C ALA A 46 11.54 10.46 -14.65
N ARG A 47 10.55 11.31 -14.40
CA ARG A 47 10.67 12.49 -13.53
C ARG A 47 9.99 12.15 -12.20
N LEU A 48 10.80 12.12 -11.13
CA LEU A 48 10.33 11.77 -9.80
C LEU A 48 9.93 13.01 -9.01
N HIS A 49 8.71 13.01 -8.50
CA HIS A 49 8.18 14.02 -7.58
C HIS A 49 7.97 13.32 -6.23
N LEU A 50 8.97 13.42 -5.35
CA LEU A 50 9.04 12.61 -4.13
C LEU A 50 8.75 13.48 -2.89
N ILE A 51 8.00 12.93 -1.95
CA ILE A 51 7.79 13.54 -0.62
C ILE A 51 9.11 13.46 0.15
N PRO A 52 9.79 14.60 0.45
CA PRO A 52 11.17 14.61 0.94
C PRO A 52 11.26 14.39 2.45
N CYS A 53 10.70 13.30 2.96
CA CYS A 53 10.77 12.93 4.37
C CYS A 53 10.76 11.41 4.55
N PRO A 54 11.08 10.88 5.75
CA PRO A 54 10.90 9.48 6.09
C PRO A 54 9.45 9.01 5.92
N LEU A 55 9.25 7.69 5.74
CA LEU A 55 7.93 7.08 5.70
C LEU A 55 7.22 7.17 7.06
N ILE A 56 7.96 6.94 8.15
CA ILE A 56 7.46 7.06 9.52
C ILE A 56 8.25 8.16 10.22
N LEU A 57 7.53 9.15 10.75
CA LEU A 57 8.13 10.28 11.46
C LEU A 57 8.32 9.94 12.94
N SER A 58 9.16 10.72 13.62
CA SER A 58 9.44 10.55 15.05
C SER A 58 8.23 10.91 15.94
N SER A 59 7.30 11.74 15.45
CA SER A 59 6.06 12.08 16.16
C SER A 59 4.96 12.49 15.19
N SER A 60 3.70 12.37 15.65
CA SER A 60 2.52 12.83 14.92
C SER A 60 2.55 14.36 14.70
N PHE A 61 3.05 15.11 15.67
CA PHE A 61 3.20 16.57 15.54
C PHE A 61 4.10 16.93 14.33
N ILE A 62 5.26 16.29 14.21
CA ILE A 62 6.17 16.54 13.08
C ILE A 62 5.50 16.14 11.75
N MET A 63 4.77 15.04 11.72
CA MET A 63 4.04 14.59 10.54
C MET A 63 2.99 15.63 10.10
N GLU A 64 2.21 16.15 11.03
CA GLU A 64 1.20 17.18 10.75
C GLU A 64 1.82 18.49 10.27
N GLU A 65 2.93 18.94 10.89
CA GLU A 65 3.64 20.15 10.44
C GLU A 65 4.23 19.99 9.04
N LEU A 66 4.85 18.84 8.75
CA LEU A 66 5.38 18.57 7.41
C LEU A 66 4.28 18.55 6.34
N LYS A 67 3.09 18.02 6.62
CA LYS A 67 1.94 18.07 5.69
C LYS A 67 1.50 19.50 5.33
N LYS A 68 1.82 20.49 6.16
CA LYS A 68 1.53 21.90 5.88
C LYS A 68 2.57 22.56 4.96
N GLU A 69 3.75 21.95 4.80
CA GLU A 69 4.80 22.48 3.95
C GLU A 69 4.36 22.59 2.49
N THR A 70 4.62 23.73 1.89
CA THR A 70 4.21 24.04 0.51
C THR A 70 4.71 23.00 -0.50
N ALA A 71 5.94 22.50 -0.31
CA ALA A 71 6.53 21.49 -1.18
C ALA A 71 5.74 20.17 -1.13
N ILE A 72 5.34 19.72 0.06
CA ILE A 72 4.56 18.50 0.25
C ILE A 72 3.14 18.68 -0.27
N GLN A 73 2.49 19.80 0.04
CA GLN A 73 1.16 20.12 -0.50
C GLN A 73 1.13 20.15 -2.03
N ARG A 74 2.20 20.65 -2.66
CA ARG A 74 2.32 20.65 -4.12
C ARG A 74 2.34 19.23 -4.67
N ILE A 75 3.13 18.32 -4.07
CA ILE A 75 3.20 16.90 -4.46
C ILE A 75 1.83 16.23 -4.27
N SER A 76 1.18 16.45 -3.13
CA SER A 76 -0.16 15.91 -2.86
C SER A 76 -1.20 16.38 -3.89
N LYS A 77 -1.16 17.66 -4.29
CA LYS A 77 -2.05 18.18 -5.35
C LYS A 77 -1.74 17.57 -6.71
N MET A 78 -0.48 17.34 -7.04
CA MET A 78 -0.10 16.65 -8.28
C MET A 78 -0.62 15.21 -8.28
N ALA A 79 -0.62 14.54 -7.14
CA ALA A 79 -1.12 13.18 -7.02
C ALA A 79 -2.63 13.08 -7.36
N LEU A 80 -3.44 14.07 -7.03
CA LEU A 80 -4.89 14.06 -7.32
C LEU A 80 -5.23 14.15 -8.81
N ILE A 81 -4.31 14.63 -9.65
CA ILE A 81 -4.52 14.77 -11.10
C ILE A 81 -3.75 13.75 -11.92
N SER A 82 -3.12 12.77 -11.29
CA SER A 82 -2.42 11.68 -11.99
C SER A 82 -3.42 10.70 -12.60
N ASP A 83 -3.07 10.12 -13.75
CA ASP A 83 -3.93 9.20 -14.50
C ASP A 83 -4.08 7.84 -13.81
N PHE A 84 -3.02 7.36 -13.18
CA PHE A 84 -2.97 6.04 -12.51
C PHE A 84 -2.33 6.14 -11.13
N THR A 85 -2.79 5.26 -10.25
CA THR A 85 -2.22 5.08 -8.92
C THR A 85 -1.85 3.61 -8.72
N VAL A 86 -0.56 3.30 -8.71
CA VAL A 86 -0.06 1.93 -8.55
C VAL A 86 0.36 1.71 -7.10
N VAL A 87 -0.22 0.70 -6.47
CA VAL A 87 0.06 0.35 -5.07
C VAL A 87 0.43 -1.13 -4.94
N GLY A 88 1.35 -1.43 -4.05
CA GLY A 88 1.58 -2.78 -3.58
C GLY A 88 0.62 -3.15 -2.46
N ILE A 89 0.45 -4.45 -2.23
CA ILE A 89 -0.23 -4.98 -1.05
C ILE A 89 0.79 -5.79 -0.27
N GLY A 90 1.05 -5.44 0.97
CA GLY A 90 1.92 -6.16 1.89
C GLY A 90 1.16 -7.22 2.67
N GLY A 91 1.74 -8.40 2.85
CA GLY A 91 1.23 -9.41 3.80
C GLY A 91 1.92 -9.27 5.15
N VAL A 92 1.33 -9.77 6.21
CA VAL A 92 1.90 -9.76 7.56
C VAL A 92 2.83 -10.97 7.75
N ASP A 93 4.03 -10.90 7.17
CA ASP A 93 5.08 -11.91 7.32
C ASP A 93 6.45 -11.28 7.62
N THR A 94 7.39 -12.07 8.13
CA THR A 94 8.73 -11.60 8.50
C THR A 94 9.60 -11.15 7.31
N ASN A 95 9.16 -11.44 6.08
CA ASN A 95 9.81 -11.02 4.84
C ASN A 95 9.25 -9.72 4.27
N ALA A 96 8.31 -9.07 4.99
CA ALA A 96 7.72 -7.81 4.53
C ALA A 96 8.80 -6.75 4.24
N THR A 97 8.63 -6.00 3.17
CA THR A 97 9.57 -4.96 2.73
C THR A 97 9.84 -3.92 3.81
N ILE A 98 8.83 -3.58 4.60
CA ILE A 98 8.92 -2.61 5.69
C ILE A 98 9.85 -3.07 6.83
N ILE A 99 9.98 -4.41 7.05
CA ILE A 99 10.94 -5.00 7.99
C ILE A 99 12.32 -5.08 7.36
N LYS A 100 12.42 -5.59 6.13
CA LYS A 100 13.71 -5.71 5.42
C LYS A 100 14.44 -4.38 5.31
N ASN A 101 13.68 -3.30 5.16
CA ASN A 101 14.22 -1.95 5.08
C ASN A 101 14.40 -1.29 6.46
N SER A 102 14.25 -2.04 7.56
CA SER A 102 14.42 -1.56 8.93
C SER A 102 13.54 -0.36 9.28
N ILE A 103 12.38 -0.23 8.65
CA ILE A 103 11.39 0.82 8.93
C ILE A 103 10.61 0.46 10.19
N LEU A 104 10.24 -0.83 10.33
CA LEU A 104 9.66 -1.40 11.54
C LEU A 104 10.59 -2.46 12.11
N THR A 105 10.58 -2.58 13.43
CA THR A 105 11.24 -3.69 14.10
C THR A 105 10.38 -4.96 14.00
N PRO A 106 10.97 -6.15 14.11
CA PRO A 106 10.20 -7.41 14.20
C PRO A 106 9.17 -7.41 15.34
N ASP A 107 9.47 -6.72 16.46
CA ASP A 107 8.58 -6.64 17.61
C ASP A 107 7.37 -5.76 17.34
N ASP A 108 7.57 -4.60 16.69
CA ASP A 108 6.46 -3.74 16.25
C ASP A 108 5.51 -4.50 15.32
N TYR A 109 6.10 -5.27 14.41
CA TYR A 109 5.35 -6.05 13.45
C TYR A 109 4.56 -7.21 14.10
N LEU A 110 5.17 -7.88 15.08
CA LEU A 110 4.48 -8.91 15.87
C LEU A 110 3.30 -8.31 16.66
N LEU A 111 3.46 -7.09 17.17
CA LEU A 111 2.40 -6.37 17.86
C LEU A 111 1.23 -6.08 16.90
N LEU A 112 1.51 -5.56 15.70
CA LEU A 112 0.49 -5.34 14.67
C LEU A 112 -0.29 -6.63 14.34
N LYS A 113 0.41 -7.74 14.19
CA LYS A 113 -0.22 -9.07 13.97
C LYS A 113 -1.12 -9.46 15.13
N LYS A 114 -0.70 -9.25 16.38
CA LYS A 114 -1.53 -9.50 17.57
C LYS A 114 -2.76 -8.60 17.65
N GLN A 115 -2.70 -7.41 17.07
CA GLN A 115 -3.82 -6.49 16.95
C GLN A 115 -4.78 -6.84 15.79
N GLY A 116 -4.51 -7.91 15.06
CA GLY A 116 -5.36 -8.41 13.99
C GLY A 116 -4.98 -7.95 12.59
N ALA A 117 -3.82 -7.31 12.41
CA ALA A 117 -3.36 -6.95 11.08
C ALA A 117 -3.11 -8.20 10.23
N VAL A 118 -3.66 -8.23 9.01
CA VAL A 118 -3.45 -9.29 8.01
C VAL A 118 -2.63 -8.80 6.82
N GLY A 119 -2.54 -7.50 6.63
CA GLY A 119 -1.78 -6.89 5.54
C GLY A 119 -1.70 -5.39 5.64
N ASP A 120 -1.06 -4.78 4.65
CA ASP A 120 -1.01 -3.33 4.49
C ASP A 120 -1.21 -2.89 3.04
N ILE A 121 -1.73 -1.69 2.88
CA ILE A 121 -1.77 -0.93 1.62
C ILE A 121 -1.30 0.50 1.90
N LEU A 122 -0.37 1.02 1.09
CA LEU A 122 0.28 2.31 1.32
C LEU A 122 0.90 2.43 2.73
N SER A 123 1.34 1.30 3.29
CA SER A 123 1.87 1.15 4.65
C SER A 123 0.85 1.35 5.79
N HIS A 124 -0.43 1.44 5.48
CA HIS A 124 -1.52 1.38 6.45
C HIS A 124 -1.87 -0.07 6.74
N PHE A 125 -1.78 -0.50 7.98
CA PHE A 125 -2.12 -1.86 8.38
C PHE A 125 -3.63 -2.02 8.57
N ILE A 126 -4.16 -3.12 8.02
CA ILE A 126 -5.60 -3.41 8.01
C ILE A 126 -5.89 -4.80 8.56
N ASP A 127 -7.09 -4.93 9.16
CA ASP A 127 -7.65 -6.22 9.58
C ASP A 127 -8.25 -6.99 8.40
N ILE A 128 -8.73 -8.21 8.65
CA ILE A 128 -9.33 -9.08 7.62
C ILE A 128 -10.60 -8.49 6.98
N ASN A 129 -11.26 -7.53 7.62
CA ASN A 129 -12.45 -6.85 7.12
C ASN A 129 -12.09 -5.58 6.34
N GLY A 130 -10.80 -5.27 6.20
CA GLY A 130 -10.30 -4.06 5.56
C GLY A 130 -10.35 -2.83 6.45
N ASN A 131 -10.60 -2.95 7.75
CA ASN A 131 -10.56 -1.81 8.66
C ASN A 131 -9.13 -1.47 9.04
N LEU A 132 -8.85 -0.18 9.15
CA LEU A 132 -7.56 0.32 9.62
C LEU A 132 -7.28 -0.08 11.06
N ILE A 133 -6.07 -0.55 11.35
CA ILE A 133 -5.60 -0.82 12.71
C ILE A 133 -5.13 0.50 13.33
N ASP A 134 -5.83 0.96 14.38
CA ASP A 134 -5.44 2.19 15.11
C ASP A 134 -4.19 1.93 15.95
N THR A 135 -3.09 2.53 15.56
CA THR A 135 -1.80 2.44 16.24
C THR A 135 -1.11 3.80 16.34
N ASP A 136 -0.15 3.92 17.25
CA ASP A 136 0.71 5.11 17.29
C ASP A 136 1.53 5.27 15.98
N LEU A 137 1.86 4.17 15.33
CA LEU A 137 2.55 4.16 14.05
C LEU A 137 1.70 4.85 12.97
N GLU A 138 0.40 4.57 12.91
CA GLU A 138 -0.53 5.17 11.97
C GLU A 138 -0.53 6.70 12.07
N LYS A 139 -0.46 7.23 13.28
CA LYS A 139 -0.43 8.69 13.54
C LYS A 139 0.86 9.38 13.07
N ARG A 140 1.91 8.62 12.80
CA ARG A 140 3.24 9.11 12.37
C ARG A 140 3.57 8.80 10.93
N LEU A 141 2.66 8.12 10.23
CA LEU A 141 2.85 7.66 8.87
C LEU A 141 2.69 8.80 7.86
N MET A 142 3.71 9.05 7.03
CA MET A 142 3.64 9.98 5.90
C MET A 142 3.08 9.24 4.69
N SER A 143 1.78 9.13 4.67
CA SER A 143 0.95 8.53 3.61
C SER A 143 -0.37 9.29 3.53
N PRO A 144 -1.09 9.28 2.40
CA PRO A 144 -2.45 9.77 2.34
C PRO A 144 -3.36 8.85 3.17
N ALA A 145 -4.37 9.39 3.85
CA ALA A 145 -5.32 8.57 4.58
C ALA A 145 -6.03 7.56 3.66
N LEU A 146 -6.30 6.35 4.12
CA LEU A 146 -7.03 5.35 3.32
C LEU A 146 -8.43 5.82 2.92
N THR A 147 -9.07 6.64 3.74
CA THR A 147 -10.36 7.29 3.41
C THR A 147 -10.29 8.23 2.21
N ASP A 148 -9.09 8.64 1.83
CA ASP A 148 -8.84 9.53 0.69
C ASP A 148 -8.47 8.78 -0.58
N ILE A 149 -8.37 7.45 -0.53
CA ILE A 149 -7.90 6.64 -1.66
C ILE A 149 -8.84 6.75 -2.88
N GLU A 150 -10.12 6.92 -2.66
CA GLU A 150 -11.14 7.15 -3.69
C GLU A 150 -10.97 8.45 -4.47
N LYS A 151 -10.14 9.38 -3.97
CA LYS A 151 -9.82 10.64 -4.65
C LYS A 151 -8.77 10.47 -5.75
N TYR A 152 -8.11 9.32 -5.80
CA TYR A 152 -7.09 9.03 -6.81
C TYR A 152 -7.70 8.27 -7.98
N ASN A 153 -7.19 8.53 -9.17
CA ASN A 153 -7.66 7.88 -10.39
C ASN A 153 -7.02 6.50 -10.56
N ASN A 154 -7.83 5.54 -11.01
CA ASN A 154 -7.40 4.21 -11.42
C ASN A 154 -6.42 3.58 -10.42
N VAL A 155 -6.90 3.29 -9.22
CA VAL A 155 -6.09 2.66 -8.16
C VAL A 155 -5.86 1.19 -8.50
N VAL A 156 -4.65 0.88 -8.93
CA VAL A 156 -4.21 -0.45 -9.39
C VAL A 156 -3.38 -1.10 -8.29
N GLY A 157 -3.93 -2.12 -7.64
CA GLY A 157 -3.20 -2.96 -6.70
C GLY A 157 -2.42 -4.05 -7.44
N VAL A 158 -1.15 -4.24 -7.10
CA VAL A 158 -0.32 -5.30 -7.69
C VAL A 158 0.27 -6.15 -6.57
N ALA A 159 -0.19 -7.39 -6.48
CA ALA A 159 0.27 -8.34 -5.46
C ALA A 159 -0.03 -9.78 -5.88
N GLY A 160 0.78 -10.73 -5.42
CA GLY A 160 0.56 -12.16 -5.64
C GLY A 160 1.38 -13.01 -4.67
N GLY A 161 1.04 -14.28 -4.59
CA GLY A 161 1.66 -15.28 -3.75
C GLY A 161 0.87 -15.64 -2.49
N PRO A 162 1.11 -16.86 -1.95
CA PRO A 162 0.29 -17.45 -0.89
C PRO A 162 0.30 -16.65 0.42
N HIS A 163 1.37 -15.91 0.71
CA HIS A 163 1.49 -15.09 1.92
C HIS A 163 0.68 -13.79 1.87
N LYS A 164 0.02 -13.48 0.74
CA LYS A 164 -0.73 -12.23 0.52
C LYS A 164 -2.23 -12.45 0.36
N ILE A 165 -2.73 -13.68 0.41
CA ILE A 165 -4.14 -14.01 0.18
C ILE A 165 -5.06 -13.23 1.13
N GLU A 166 -4.80 -13.28 2.45
CA GLU A 166 -5.60 -12.55 3.44
C GLU A 166 -5.50 -11.04 3.27
N ALA A 167 -4.29 -10.53 2.97
CA ALA A 167 -4.08 -9.11 2.72
C ALA A 167 -4.83 -8.61 1.49
N ILE A 168 -4.77 -9.37 0.38
CA ILE A 168 -5.52 -9.04 -0.85
C ILE A 168 -7.02 -9.09 -0.59
N TYR A 169 -7.51 -10.13 0.10
CA TYR A 169 -8.90 -10.24 0.49
C TYR A 169 -9.35 -9.01 1.31
N ALA A 170 -8.56 -8.60 2.32
CA ALA A 170 -8.84 -7.45 3.17
C ALA A 170 -8.89 -6.14 2.38
N VAL A 171 -7.93 -5.93 1.47
CA VAL A 171 -7.88 -4.73 0.61
C VAL A 171 -9.10 -4.65 -0.31
N LEU A 172 -9.55 -5.78 -0.88
CA LEU A 172 -10.75 -5.84 -1.71
C LEU A 172 -12.03 -5.62 -0.87
N THR A 173 -12.09 -6.18 0.33
CA THR A 173 -13.21 -5.98 1.27
C THR A 173 -13.33 -4.52 1.70
N GLY A 174 -12.19 -3.84 1.93
CA GLY A 174 -12.12 -2.41 2.23
C GLY A 174 -12.39 -1.50 1.03
N LYS A 175 -12.52 -2.06 -0.19
CA LYS A 175 -12.78 -1.33 -1.45
C LYS A 175 -11.71 -0.28 -1.78
N TYR A 176 -10.45 -0.61 -1.53
CA TYR A 176 -9.33 0.31 -1.74
C TYR A 176 -8.77 0.31 -3.17
N LEU A 177 -9.29 -0.52 -4.08
CA LEU A 177 -8.79 -0.68 -5.43
C LEU A 177 -9.90 -0.59 -6.47
N ASP A 178 -9.56 -0.03 -7.62
CA ASP A 178 -10.37 -0.14 -8.85
C ASP A 178 -9.98 -1.39 -9.65
N VAL A 179 -8.69 -1.75 -9.63
CA VAL A 179 -8.13 -2.88 -10.38
C VAL A 179 -7.16 -3.66 -9.50
N LEU A 180 -7.24 -4.98 -9.55
CA LEU A 180 -6.24 -5.89 -8.97
C LEU A 180 -5.50 -6.61 -10.09
N ILE A 181 -4.16 -6.58 -10.06
CA ILE A 181 -3.28 -7.40 -10.89
C ILE A 181 -2.64 -8.45 -9.99
N THR A 182 -2.95 -9.72 -10.25
CA THR A 182 -2.43 -10.85 -9.48
C THR A 182 -2.24 -12.08 -10.37
N ASP A 183 -1.64 -13.14 -9.84
CA ASP A 183 -1.53 -14.42 -10.54
C ASP A 183 -2.79 -15.30 -10.31
N GLU A 184 -2.98 -16.27 -11.19
CA GLU A 184 -4.16 -17.15 -11.21
C GLU A 184 -4.34 -17.93 -9.90
N ASN A 185 -3.25 -18.48 -9.35
CA ASN A 185 -3.31 -19.25 -8.10
C ASN A 185 -3.73 -18.37 -6.92
N THR A 186 -3.18 -17.16 -6.85
CA THR A 186 -3.54 -16.18 -5.83
C THR A 186 -5.01 -15.74 -5.99
N ALA A 187 -5.45 -15.47 -7.21
CA ALA A 187 -6.85 -15.07 -7.48
C ALA A 187 -7.83 -16.19 -7.04
N THR A 188 -7.54 -17.44 -7.39
CA THR A 188 -8.35 -18.60 -7.00
C THR A 188 -8.43 -18.70 -5.47
N ALA A 189 -7.31 -18.64 -4.77
CA ALA A 189 -7.28 -18.74 -3.31
C ALA A 189 -8.02 -17.58 -2.61
N VAL A 190 -7.98 -16.37 -3.16
CA VAL A 190 -8.75 -15.23 -2.65
C VAL A 190 -10.24 -15.44 -2.84
N LEU A 191 -10.66 -15.99 -3.99
CA LEU A 191 -12.07 -16.33 -4.24
C LEU A 191 -12.57 -17.44 -3.30
N ASP A 192 -11.77 -18.48 -3.06
CA ASP A 192 -12.11 -19.56 -2.10
C ASP A 192 -12.29 -18.99 -0.69
N LEU A 193 -11.40 -18.08 -0.27
CA LEU A 193 -11.53 -17.40 1.02
C LEU A 193 -12.80 -16.55 1.10
N TYR A 194 -13.16 -15.82 0.04
CA TYR A 194 -14.37 -15.03 -0.04
C TYR A 194 -15.62 -15.91 0.09
N GLN A 195 -15.67 -17.03 -0.64
CA GLN A 195 -16.80 -17.98 -0.58
C GLN A 195 -16.95 -18.61 0.80
N SER A 196 -15.85 -19.03 1.42
CA SER A 196 -15.87 -19.64 2.75
C SER A 196 -16.42 -18.69 3.82
N LYS A 197 -16.03 -17.41 3.76
CA LYS A 197 -16.50 -16.39 4.71
C LYS A 197 -17.99 -16.08 4.52
N ASN A 198 -18.47 -15.98 3.28
CA ASN A 198 -19.88 -15.68 3.00
C ASN A 198 -20.82 -16.86 3.36
N ASN A 199 -20.38 -18.11 3.20
CA ASN A 199 -21.15 -19.27 3.61
C ASN A 199 -21.36 -19.33 5.14
N ILE A 200 -20.31 -18.99 5.92
CA ILE A 200 -20.40 -18.93 7.39
C ILE A 200 -21.40 -17.85 7.84
N ASP A 201 -21.43 -16.69 7.17
CA ASP A 201 -22.35 -15.59 7.51
C ASP A 201 -23.82 -15.94 7.17
N THR A 202 -24.05 -16.74 6.15
CA THR A 202 -25.39 -17.23 5.78
C THR A 202 -25.90 -18.21 6.83
N GLU A 203 -25.10 -19.20 7.21
CA GLU A 203 -25.47 -20.19 8.25
C GLU A 203 -25.72 -19.53 9.62
N ARG A 204 -24.98 -18.49 9.99
CA ARG A 204 -25.20 -17.75 11.24
C ARG A 204 -26.51 -16.95 11.25
N LYS A 205 -26.92 -16.42 10.10
CA LYS A 205 -28.19 -15.69 9.98
C LYS A 205 -29.39 -16.62 10.07
N ASP A 206 -29.29 -17.78 9.45
CA ASP A 206 -30.36 -18.80 9.47
C ASP A 206 -30.49 -19.47 10.85
N GLY A 207 -29.39 -19.65 11.58
CA GLY A 207 -29.39 -20.20 12.95
C GLY A 207 -29.87 -19.23 14.04
N ALA A 208 -29.90 -17.92 13.76
CA ALA A 208 -30.38 -16.89 14.71
C ALA A 208 -31.88 -16.63 14.62
N LEU A 209 -32.58 -17.31 13.69
CA LEU A 209 -34.04 -17.23 13.48
C LEU A 209 -34.79 -18.43 14.04
N GLN A 210 -34.11 -19.34 14.76
CA GLN A 210 -34.70 -20.44 15.53
C GLN A 210 -34.60 -20.17 17.05
#